data_1dfe8b809322b951db0a168fc3a1c704
#
_entry.id   1dfe8b809322b951db0a168fc3a1c704
#
_cell.length_a   1.000
_cell.length_b   1.000
_cell.length_c   1.000
_cell.angle_alpha   90.00
_cell.angle_beta   90.00
_cell.angle_gamma   90.00
#
_symmetry.space_group_name_H-M   'P 1'
#
loop_
_entity.id
_entity.type
_entity.pdbx_description
1 polymer ?
#
loop_
_entity_poly.entity_id
_entity_poly.type
_entity_poly.pdbx_seq_one_letter_code
_entity_poly.pdbx_strand_id
1 'polypeptide(L)'
;SNNSQWTETRRECLRAFCDTLFPSLAIEPDPHGFWHRSASDLGVHLAVADSIENVFTAAGRAGAFRLLDALDGMGFCAAELGHREHLLRSILESSPAAAIGVGRLIKMVLGLCYVLPDMQGRNANWPAIGYPGPPASEKRAPEPRAIKLLQIEDDDATLDADVCIVGSGAGGGVIAGELAQRGLSVI
;
A
#
# COMPACT_ATOMS: atom_id res chain seq x y z
N SER A 1 25.42 -17.49 -6.57
CA SER A 1 25.41 -17.21 -5.12
C SER A 1 24.57 -15.96 -4.92
N ASN A 2 23.33 -16.16 -4.50
CA ASN A 2 22.43 -15.08 -4.12
C ASN A 2 22.96 -14.52 -2.80
N ASN A 3 23.78 -13.47 -2.86
CA ASN A 3 24.23 -12.76 -1.69
C ASN A 3 23.05 -11.87 -1.24
N SER A 4 22.12 -12.48 -0.47
CA SER A 4 20.96 -11.76 0.07
C SER A 4 21.48 -10.57 0.87
N GLN A 5 21.11 -9.35 0.49
CA GLN A 5 21.47 -8.13 1.21
C GLN A 5 20.73 -8.02 2.57
N TRP A 6 19.88 -9.01 2.89
CA TRP A 6 19.20 -9.12 4.16
C TRP A 6 20.12 -9.68 5.24
N THR A 7 20.41 -8.86 6.24
CA THR A 7 21.02 -9.26 7.50
C THR A 7 19.91 -9.51 8.54
N GLU A 8 20.23 -10.22 9.62
CA GLU A 8 19.29 -10.39 10.74
C GLU A 8 18.85 -9.05 11.33
N THR A 9 19.80 -8.16 11.54
CA THR A 9 19.56 -6.78 12.01
C THR A 9 18.56 -6.02 11.13
N ARG A 10 18.69 -6.10 9.79
CA ARG A 10 17.73 -5.47 8.88
C ARG A 10 16.34 -6.08 8.98
N ARG A 11 16.24 -7.39 9.20
CA ARG A 11 14.96 -8.08 9.40
C ARG A 11 14.30 -7.65 10.70
N GLU A 12 15.06 -7.56 11.78
CA GLU A 12 14.58 -7.08 13.08
C GLU A 12 14.15 -5.61 13.00
N CYS A 13 14.94 -4.75 12.35
CA CYS A 13 14.57 -3.35 12.11
C CYS A 13 13.31 -3.20 11.27
N LEU A 14 13.14 -3.99 10.21
CA LEU A 14 11.92 -3.97 9.40
C LEU A 14 10.71 -4.41 10.23
N ARG A 15 10.85 -5.47 11.04
CA ARG A 15 9.79 -5.90 11.95
C ARG A 15 9.41 -4.80 12.93
N ALA A 16 10.41 -4.20 13.61
CA ALA A 16 10.18 -3.09 14.53
C ALA A 16 9.53 -1.88 13.85
N PHE A 17 9.93 -1.56 12.60
CA PHE A 17 9.32 -0.52 11.79
C PHE A 17 7.83 -0.81 11.52
N CYS A 18 7.50 -2.01 11.08
CA CYS A 18 6.12 -2.42 10.83
C CYS A 18 5.26 -2.37 12.11
N ASP A 19 5.78 -2.90 13.22
CA ASP A 19 5.09 -2.93 14.52
C ASP A 19 4.99 -1.54 15.17
N THR A 20 5.81 -0.57 14.74
CA THR A 20 5.64 0.83 15.17
C THR A 20 4.43 1.47 14.48
N LEU A 21 4.16 1.13 13.24
CA LEU A 21 3.06 1.68 12.44
C LEU A 21 1.72 1.02 12.77
N PHE A 22 1.73 -0.24 13.13
CA PHE A 22 0.56 -1.00 13.52
C PHE A 22 0.93 -1.88 14.73
N PRO A 23 0.95 -1.27 15.93
CA PRO A 23 1.35 -1.94 17.16
C PRO A 23 0.22 -2.79 17.75
N SER A 24 0.60 -3.81 18.53
CA SER A 24 -0.31 -4.44 19.46
C SER A 24 -0.55 -3.50 20.64
N LEU A 25 -1.81 -3.25 20.97
CA LEU A 25 -2.25 -2.37 22.03
C LEU A 25 -3.17 -3.11 23.01
N ALA A 26 -3.00 -2.91 24.31
CA ALA A 26 -3.86 -3.49 25.34
C ALA A 26 -5.13 -2.63 25.52
N ILE A 27 -6.03 -2.67 24.52
CA ILE A 27 -7.29 -1.91 24.52
C ILE A 27 -8.45 -2.90 24.58
N GLU A 28 -9.37 -2.68 25.50
CA GLU A 28 -10.57 -3.47 25.70
C GLU A 28 -11.86 -2.60 25.59
N PRO A 29 -12.98 -3.15 25.07
CA PRO A 29 -13.15 -4.51 24.56
C PRO A 29 -12.54 -4.73 23.16
N ASP A 30 -11.95 -5.90 22.91
CA ASP A 30 -11.41 -6.27 21.62
C ASP A 30 -12.02 -7.59 21.10
N PRO A 31 -13.31 -7.60 20.72
CA PRO A 31 -14.02 -8.83 20.34
C PRO A 31 -13.47 -9.52 19.08
N HIS A 32 -12.65 -8.83 18.31
CA HIS A 32 -12.06 -9.36 17.06
C HIS A 32 -10.53 -9.51 17.15
N GLY A 33 -9.93 -9.20 18.28
CA GLY A 33 -8.47 -9.24 18.47
C GLY A 33 -7.73 -8.22 17.60
N PHE A 34 -8.39 -7.10 17.25
CA PHE A 34 -7.82 -6.06 16.37
C PHE A 34 -6.71 -5.30 17.09
N TRP A 35 -6.99 -4.84 18.30
CA TRP A 35 -6.05 -4.04 19.08
C TRP A 35 -4.85 -4.84 19.59
N HIS A 36 -5.05 -6.13 19.88
CA HIS A 36 -3.97 -7.01 20.37
C HIS A 36 -3.07 -7.53 19.26
N ARG A 37 -3.32 -7.17 18.01
CA ARG A 37 -2.60 -7.68 16.84
C ARG A 37 -1.67 -6.63 16.29
N SER A 38 -0.39 -6.97 16.14
CA SER A 38 0.61 -6.12 15.47
C SER A 38 0.72 -6.41 13.96
N ALA A 39 1.45 -5.57 13.23
CA ALA A 39 1.77 -5.82 11.83
C ALA A 39 2.55 -7.13 11.64
N SER A 40 3.42 -7.49 12.57
CA SER A 40 4.20 -8.73 12.49
C SER A 40 3.34 -9.97 12.74
N ASP A 41 2.29 -9.89 13.55
CA ASP A 41 1.33 -10.99 13.74
C ASP A 41 0.53 -11.27 12.46
N LEU A 42 0.36 -10.27 11.62
CA LEU A 42 -0.25 -10.40 10.29
C LEU A 42 0.73 -10.86 9.20
N GLY A 43 2.01 -11.02 9.52
CA GLY A 43 3.05 -11.36 8.53
C GLY A 43 3.44 -10.20 7.61
N VAL A 44 3.01 -8.98 7.90
CA VAL A 44 3.24 -7.79 7.04
C VAL A 44 4.72 -7.54 6.80
N HIS A 45 5.58 -7.67 7.82
CA HIS A 45 7.03 -7.50 7.69
C HIS A 45 7.65 -8.47 6.68
N LEU A 46 7.12 -9.70 6.55
CA LEU A 46 7.56 -10.68 5.55
C LEU A 46 7.16 -10.27 4.14
N ALA A 47 5.91 -9.80 3.96
CA ALA A 47 5.41 -9.33 2.67
C ALA A 47 6.13 -8.05 2.21
N VAL A 48 6.49 -7.15 3.14
CA VAL A 48 7.31 -5.97 2.85
C VAL A 48 8.72 -6.37 2.44
N ALA A 49 9.34 -7.33 3.15
CA ALA A 49 10.67 -7.83 2.80
C ALA A 49 10.69 -8.45 1.40
N ASP A 50 9.69 -9.26 1.07
CA ASP A 50 9.52 -9.84 -0.28
C ASP A 50 9.34 -8.75 -1.34
N SER A 51 8.53 -7.72 -1.06
CA SER A 51 8.34 -6.59 -1.98
C SER A 51 9.63 -5.80 -2.20
N ILE A 52 10.42 -5.56 -1.16
CA ILE A 52 11.71 -4.89 -1.27
C ILE A 52 12.67 -5.71 -2.15
N GLU A 53 12.66 -7.02 -2.04
CA GLU A 53 13.55 -7.89 -2.80
C GLU A 53 13.11 -8.07 -4.26
N ASN A 54 11.83 -8.30 -4.50
CA ASN A 54 11.32 -8.78 -5.78
C ASN A 54 10.55 -7.73 -6.59
N VAL A 55 10.05 -6.66 -5.96
CA VAL A 55 9.20 -5.65 -6.64
C VAL A 55 9.90 -4.31 -6.78
N PHE A 56 10.70 -3.91 -5.78
CA PHE A 56 11.35 -2.60 -5.82
C PHE A 56 12.44 -2.54 -6.90
N THR A 57 12.59 -1.35 -7.50
CA THR A 57 13.75 -1.05 -8.35
C THR A 57 15.05 -1.17 -7.54
N ALA A 58 16.19 -1.32 -8.20
CA ALA A 58 17.49 -1.38 -7.53
C ALA A 58 17.73 -0.15 -6.63
N ALA A 59 17.35 1.04 -7.10
CA ALA A 59 17.46 2.28 -6.32
C ALA A 59 16.52 2.28 -5.11
N GLY A 60 15.29 1.82 -5.27
CA GLY A 60 14.30 1.70 -4.19
C GLY A 60 14.75 0.72 -3.13
N ARG A 61 15.27 -0.44 -3.53
CA ARG A 61 15.84 -1.46 -2.62
C ARG A 61 17.02 -0.90 -1.82
N ALA A 62 17.98 -0.27 -2.51
CA ALA A 62 19.11 0.38 -1.84
C ALA A 62 18.65 1.48 -0.86
N GLY A 63 17.60 2.23 -1.20
CA GLY A 63 16.98 3.22 -0.32
C GLY A 63 16.37 2.59 0.94
N ALA A 64 15.63 1.50 0.79
CA ALA A 64 15.04 0.77 1.91
C ALA A 64 16.12 0.22 2.85
N PHE A 65 17.17 -0.40 2.33
CA PHE A 65 18.26 -0.90 3.17
C PHE A 65 19.01 0.23 3.90
N ARG A 66 19.28 1.38 3.23
CA ARG A 66 19.87 2.54 3.92
C ARG A 66 18.98 3.07 5.05
N LEU A 67 17.67 3.06 4.86
CA LEU A 67 16.74 3.45 5.93
C LEU A 67 16.84 2.47 7.11
N LEU A 68 16.82 1.17 6.86
CA LEU A 68 16.92 0.17 7.93
C LEU A 68 18.25 0.26 8.69
N ASP A 69 19.36 0.45 7.97
CA ASP A 69 20.69 0.63 8.57
C ASP A 69 20.75 1.93 9.40
N ALA A 70 20.13 3.01 8.93
CA ALA A 70 20.05 4.27 9.68
C ALA A 70 19.20 4.14 10.95
N LEU A 71 18.06 3.44 10.86
CA LEU A 71 17.21 3.16 12.01
C LEU A 71 17.95 2.32 13.06
N ASP A 72 18.68 1.29 12.64
CA ASP A 72 19.51 0.49 13.54
C ASP A 72 20.58 1.35 14.23
N GLY A 73 21.29 2.17 13.47
CA GLY A 73 22.30 3.10 14.01
C GLY A 73 21.75 4.13 15.01
N MET A 74 20.44 4.39 14.99
CA MET A 74 19.75 5.22 15.99
C MET A 74 19.19 4.42 17.18
N GLY A 75 19.43 3.11 17.26
CA GLY A 75 18.92 2.25 18.32
C GLY A 75 17.41 1.97 18.23
N PHE A 76 16.80 2.18 17.05
CA PHE A 76 15.37 2.05 16.83
C PHE A 76 14.83 0.67 17.20
N CYS A 77 15.56 -0.41 16.87
CA CYS A 77 15.10 -1.78 17.07
C CYS A 77 14.91 -2.13 18.55
N ALA A 78 15.76 -1.59 19.44
CA ALA A 78 15.71 -1.82 20.88
C ALA A 78 14.85 -0.80 21.64
N ALA A 79 14.38 0.26 20.96
CA ALA A 79 13.63 1.33 21.58
C ALA A 79 12.18 0.93 21.87
N GLU A 80 11.58 1.56 22.88
CA GLU A 80 10.14 1.46 23.14
C GLU A 80 9.31 2.18 22.07
N LEU A 81 8.03 1.83 21.93
CA LEU A 81 7.12 2.31 20.90
C LEU A 81 7.12 3.84 20.78
N GLY A 82 6.94 4.56 21.88
CA GLY A 82 6.89 6.04 21.84
C GLY A 82 8.17 6.69 21.35
N HIS A 83 9.32 6.09 21.66
CA HIS A 83 10.62 6.57 21.13
C HIS A 83 10.77 6.25 19.64
N ARG A 84 10.35 5.07 19.19
CA ARG A 84 10.32 4.70 17.77
C ARG A 84 9.44 5.64 16.95
N GLU A 85 8.26 5.97 17.45
CA GLU A 85 7.37 6.95 16.83
C GLU A 85 8.02 8.33 16.69
N HIS A 86 8.71 8.79 17.74
CA HIS A 86 9.43 10.06 17.71
C HIS A 86 10.56 10.06 16.67
N LEU A 87 11.34 8.98 16.60
CA LEU A 87 12.41 8.84 15.59
C LEU A 87 11.86 8.86 14.15
N LEU A 88 10.77 8.13 13.88
CA LEU A 88 10.13 8.15 12.57
C LEU A 88 9.59 9.54 12.20
N ARG A 89 8.98 10.24 13.15
CA ARG A 89 8.51 11.62 12.94
C ARG A 89 9.67 12.56 12.60
N SER A 90 10.76 12.48 13.34
CA SER A 90 11.96 13.28 13.08
C SER A 90 12.53 13.04 11.67
N ILE A 91 12.52 11.77 11.20
CA ILE A 91 12.96 11.46 9.84
C ILE A 91 12.01 12.08 8.81
N LEU A 92 10.71 11.97 8.99
CA LEU A 92 9.70 12.54 8.09
C LEU A 92 9.80 14.07 8.01
N GLU A 93 10.17 14.73 9.10
CA GLU A 93 10.35 16.17 9.19
C GLU A 93 11.73 16.64 8.68
N SER A 94 12.70 15.74 8.53
CA SER A 94 14.08 16.08 8.17
C SER A 94 14.24 16.64 6.76
N SER A 95 13.48 16.10 5.79
CA SER A 95 13.49 16.59 4.40
C SER A 95 12.29 16.07 3.60
N PRO A 96 11.86 16.79 2.55
CA PRO A 96 10.80 16.32 1.64
C PRO A 96 11.14 14.98 0.98
N ALA A 97 12.39 14.74 0.62
CA ALA A 97 12.82 13.50 -0.01
C ALA A 97 12.70 12.31 0.97
N ALA A 98 13.10 12.48 2.24
CA ALA A 98 12.91 11.47 3.27
C ALA A 98 11.42 11.20 3.53
N ALA A 99 10.61 12.26 3.64
CA ALA A 99 9.17 12.15 3.80
C ALA A 99 8.50 11.35 2.67
N ILE A 100 8.88 11.58 1.41
CA ILE A 100 8.34 10.83 0.27
C ILE A 100 8.77 9.36 0.32
N GLY A 101 10.05 9.08 0.57
CA GLY A 101 10.59 7.72 0.60
C GLY A 101 9.99 6.88 1.72
N VAL A 102 10.07 7.38 2.95
CA VAL A 102 9.52 6.72 4.15
C VAL A 102 7.99 6.66 4.09
N GLY A 103 7.34 7.73 3.63
CA GLY A 103 5.88 7.78 3.49
C GLY A 103 5.32 6.72 2.54
N ARG A 104 6.03 6.36 1.47
CA ARG A 104 5.64 5.25 0.59
C ARG A 104 5.70 3.91 1.33
N LEU A 105 6.73 3.69 2.12
CA LEU A 105 6.86 2.47 2.92
C LEU A 105 5.78 2.38 3.99
N ILE A 106 5.47 3.49 4.67
CA ILE A 106 4.38 3.59 5.64
C ILE A 106 3.03 3.21 4.99
N LYS A 107 2.71 3.79 3.83
CA LYS A 107 1.47 3.48 3.10
C LYS A 107 1.39 2.00 2.71
N MET A 108 2.51 1.40 2.31
CA MET A 108 2.57 -0.02 1.97
C MET A 108 2.31 -0.88 3.21
N VAL A 109 2.98 -0.62 4.32
CA VAL A 109 2.78 -1.37 5.58
C VAL A 109 1.33 -1.28 6.04
N LEU A 110 0.77 -0.06 6.15
CA LEU A 110 -0.61 0.14 6.58
C LEU A 110 -1.61 -0.51 5.62
N GLY A 111 -1.38 -0.40 4.30
CA GLY A 111 -2.22 -1.07 3.31
C GLY A 111 -2.20 -2.59 3.48
N LEU A 112 -1.02 -3.20 3.65
CA LEU A 112 -0.87 -4.63 3.83
C LEU A 112 -1.56 -5.15 5.09
N CYS A 113 -1.64 -4.36 6.17
CA CYS A 113 -2.38 -4.74 7.38
C CYS A 113 -3.86 -5.05 7.10
N TYR A 114 -4.43 -4.53 6.00
CA TYR A 114 -5.84 -4.73 5.65
C TYR A 114 -6.05 -5.57 4.38
N VAL A 115 -5.02 -5.76 3.56
CA VAL A 115 -5.17 -6.51 2.29
C VAL A 115 -4.42 -7.83 2.27
N LEU A 116 -3.42 -8.04 3.14
CA LEU A 116 -2.66 -9.28 3.17
C LEU A 116 -3.55 -10.44 3.62
N PRO A 117 -3.80 -11.44 2.75
CA PRO A 117 -4.67 -12.56 3.12
C PRO A 117 -3.91 -13.60 3.96
N ASP A 118 -4.64 -14.28 4.82
CA ASP A 118 -4.24 -15.54 5.44
C ASP A 118 -4.31 -16.70 4.43
N MET A 119 -3.99 -17.90 4.88
CA MET A 119 -4.05 -19.12 4.05
C MET A 119 -5.47 -19.47 3.57
N GLN A 120 -6.51 -18.91 4.16
CA GLN A 120 -7.91 -19.04 3.76
C GLN A 120 -8.37 -17.91 2.84
N GLY A 121 -7.49 -17.00 2.45
CA GLY A 121 -7.80 -15.86 1.59
C GLY A 121 -8.56 -14.75 2.32
N ARG A 122 -8.48 -14.67 3.65
CA ARG A 122 -9.14 -13.67 4.48
C ARG A 122 -8.09 -12.84 5.22
N ASN A 123 -8.43 -11.61 5.57
CA ASN A 123 -7.60 -10.80 6.45
C ASN A 123 -8.21 -10.73 7.85
N ALA A 124 -7.39 -10.93 8.88
CA ALA A 124 -7.84 -10.99 10.26
C ALA A 124 -8.45 -9.68 10.78
N ASN A 125 -8.17 -8.54 10.13
CA ASN A 125 -8.71 -7.24 10.52
C ASN A 125 -10.07 -6.92 9.89
N TRP A 126 -10.51 -7.67 8.87
CA TRP A 126 -11.79 -7.40 8.19
C TRP A 126 -13.01 -7.40 9.12
N PRO A 127 -13.15 -8.36 10.07
CA PRO A 127 -14.29 -8.36 10.98
C PRO A 127 -14.38 -7.08 11.84
N ALA A 128 -13.23 -6.54 12.27
CA ALA A 128 -13.18 -5.34 13.11
C ALA A 128 -13.64 -4.07 12.39
N ILE A 129 -13.44 -4.01 11.06
CA ILE A 129 -13.86 -2.88 10.21
C ILE A 129 -15.19 -3.14 9.49
N GLY A 130 -15.84 -4.27 9.75
CA GLY A 130 -17.11 -4.63 9.11
C GLY A 130 -16.99 -4.96 7.61
N TYR A 131 -15.78 -5.29 7.12
CA TYR A 131 -15.59 -5.67 5.73
C TYR A 131 -15.87 -7.16 5.52
N PRO A 132 -16.84 -7.54 4.67
CA PRO A 132 -17.23 -8.94 4.50
C PRO A 132 -16.23 -9.79 3.69
N GLY A 133 -15.19 -9.17 3.17
CA GLY A 133 -14.27 -9.77 2.21
C GLY A 133 -14.65 -9.47 0.75
N PRO A 134 -13.78 -9.84 -0.21
CA PRO A 134 -14.11 -9.74 -1.61
C PRO A 134 -15.34 -10.62 -1.92
N PRO A 135 -16.25 -10.16 -2.81
CA PRO A 135 -17.36 -11.00 -3.22
C PRO A 135 -16.84 -12.31 -3.78
N ALA A 136 -17.51 -13.42 -3.47
CA ALA A 136 -17.17 -14.70 -4.08
C ALA A 136 -17.11 -14.48 -5.60
N SER A 137 -15.95 -14.75 -6.19
CA SER A 137 -15.79 -14.60 -7.64
C SER A 137 -16.66 -15.66 -8.29
N GLU A 138 -17.91 -15.33 -8.56
CA GLU A 138 -18.58 -15.95 -9.67
C GLU A 138 -17.67 -15.67 -10.86
N LYS A 139 -17.18 -16.73 -11.51
CA LYS A 139 -16.46 -16.63 -12.78
C LYS A 139 -17.44 -16.09 -13.83
N ARG A 140 -17.78 -14.80 -13.70
CA ARG A 140 -18.51 -14.12 -14.73
C ARG A 140 -17.57 -14.06 -15.92
N ALA A 141 -17.98 -14.66 -17.03
CA ALA A 141 -17.26 -14.50 -18.29
C ALA A 141 -17.06 -12.98 -18.48
N PRO A 142 -15.87 -12.53 -18.87
CA PRO A 142 -15.65 -11.12 -19.10
C PRO A 142 -16.68 -10.64 -20.11
N GLU A 143 -17.62 -9.79 -19.66
CA GLU A 143 -18.55 -9.13 -20.58
C GLU A 143 -17.72 -8.35 -21.60
N PRO A 144 -18.04 -8.47 -22.90
CA PRO A 144 -17.34 -7.70 -23.91
C PRO A 144 -17.41 -6.22 -23.51
N ARG A 145 -16.26 -5.56 -23.48
CA ARG A 145 -16.20 -4.14 -23.16
C ARG A 145 -17.08 -3.38 -24.14
N ALA A 146 -18.13 -2.76 -23.64
CA ALA A 146 -19.03 -1.93 -24.45
C ALA A 146 -18.31 -0.67 -24.99
N ILE A 147 -17.21 -0.29 -24.34
CA ILE A 147 -16.45 0.92 -24.68
C ILE A 147 -15.31 0.54 -25.63
N LYS A 148 -15.33 1.10 -26.83
CA LYS A 148 -14.18 1.05 -27.75
C LYS A 148 -13.19 2.11 -27.33
N LEU A 149 -11.97 1.67 -27.00
CA LEU A 149 -10.88 2.62 -26.76
C LEU A 149 -10.48 3.26 -28.09
N LEU A 150 -10.48 4.58 -28.14
CA LEU A 150 -9.92 5.33 -29.25
C LEU A 150 -8.41 5.16 -29.23
N GLN A 151 -7.84 4.67 -30.34
CA GLN A 151 -6.40 4.61 -30.52
C GLN A 151 -5.99 5.86 -31.31
N ILE A 152 -5.13 6.67 -30.73
CA ILE A 152 -4.56 7.85 -31.36
C ILE A 152 -3.18 7.43 -31.85
N GLU A 153 -2.99 7.45 -33.19
CA GLU A 153 -1.74 7.01 -33.82
C GLU A 153 -0.79 8.20 -34.10
N ASP A 154 -1.32 9.42 -34.14
CA ASP A 154 -0.57 10.63 -34.39
C ASP A 154 -0.35 11.46 -33.11
N ASP A 155 0.88 11.95 -32.91
CA ASP A 155 1.26 12.80 -31.76
C ASP A 155 0.53 14.16 -31.76
N ASP A 156 0.03 14.62 -32.91
CA ASP A 156 -0.66 15.91 -33.10
C ASP A 156 -2.17 15.74 -33.38
N ALA A 157 -2.81 14.70 -32.87
CA ALA A 157 -4.23 14.47 -33.07
C ALA A 157 -5.08 15.52 -32.35
N THR A 158 -6.01 16.16 -33.08
CA THR A 158 -7.03 17.03 -32.49
C THR A 158 -8.35 16.27 -32.45
N LEU A 159 -8.98 16.26 -31.29
CA LEU A 159 -10.28 15.62 -31.06
C LEU A 159 -11.29 16.68 -30.62
N ASP A 160 -12.45 16.69 -31.30
CA ASP A 160 -13.58 17.54 -30.94
C ASP A 160 -14.62 16.74 -30.13
N ALA A 161 -15.00 17.26 -28.98
CA ALA A 161 -16.05 16.71 -28.14
C ALA A 161 -16.75 17.81 -27.36
N ASP A 162 -18.00 17.53 -26.94
CA ASP A 162 -18.74 18.46 -26.08
C ASP A 162 -18.14 18.54 -24.68
N VAL A 163 -17.57 17.40 -24.19
CA VAL A 163 -16.98 17.31 -22.87
C VAL A 163 -15.71 16.47 -22.89
N CYS A 164 -14.65 16.98 -22.26
CA CYS A 164 -13.41 16.26 -22.01
C CYS A 164 -13.32 15.91 -20.51
N ILE A 165 -13.09 14.61 -20.18
CA ILE A 165 -12.96 14.13 -18.81
C ILE A 165 -11.56 13.57 -18.60
N VAL A 166 -10.82 14.18 -17.69
CA VAL A 166 -9.49 13.72 -17.32
C VAL A 166 -9.58 12.79 -16.12
N GLY A 167 -9.38 11.49 -16.35
CA GLY A 167 -9.40 10.44 -15.36
C GLY A 167 -10.61 9.53 -15.43
N SER A 168 -10.36 8.23 -15.56
CA SER A 168 -11.38 7.17 -15.69
C SER A 168 -11.75 6.48 -14.36
N GLY A 169 -11.50 7.13 -13.23
CA GLY A 169 -11.91 6.65 -11.92
C GLY A 169 -13.43 6.64 -11.74
N ALA A 170 -13.91 6.24 -10.55
CA ALA A 170 -15.33 6.09 -10.26
C ALA A 170 -16.17 7.34 -10.62
N GLY A 171 -15.67 8.55 -10.29
CA GLY A 171 -16.35 9.80 -10.63
C GLY A 171 -16.36 10.08 -12.14
N GLY A 172 -15.20 10.00 -12.80
CA GLY A 172 -15.07 10.25 -14.24
C GLY A 172 -15.87 9.26 -15.07
N GLY A 173 -15.84 7.97 -14.71
CA GLY A 173 -16.63 6.95 -15.41
C GLY A 173 -18.15 7.17 -15.30
N VAL A 174 -18.65 7.56 -14.12
CA VAL A 174 -20.09 7.86 -13.94
C VAL A 174 -20.48 9.08 -14.74
N ILE A 175 -19.71 10.19 -14.65
CA ILE A 175 -20.03 11.43 -15.39
C ILE A 175 -19.98 11.17 -16.90
N ALA A 176 -18.99 10.43 -17.40
CA ALA A 176 -18.90 10.08 -18.82
C ALA A 176 -20.14 9.32 -19.29
N GLY A 177 -20.55 8.30 -18.53
CA GLY A 177 -21.74 7.51 -18.84
C GLY A 177 -23.03 8.35 -18.85
N GLU A 178 -23.24 9.17 -17.83
CA GLU A 178 -24.41 10.04 -17.71
C GLU A 178 -24.50 11.08 -18.84
N LEU A 179 -23.40 11.69 -19.21
CA LEU A 179 -23.36 12.69 -20.28
C LEU A 179 -23.56 12.06 -21.65
N ALA A 180 -22.92 10.91 -21.89
CA ALA A 180 -23.09 10.16 -23.14
C ALA A 180 -24.55 9.69 -23.33
N GLN A 181 -25.24 9.23 -22.26
CA GLN A 181 -26.65 8.88 -22.31
C GLN A 181 -27.56 10.07 -22.66
N ARG A 182 -27.12 11.28 -22.37
CA ARG A 182 -27.83 12.52 -22.74
C ARG A 182 -27.50 13.00 -24.16
N GLY A 183 -26.73 12.25 -24.90
CA GLY A 183 -26.39 12.50 -26.30
C GLY A 183 -25.19 13.43 -26.50
N LEU A 184 -24.42 13.73 -25.44
CA LEU A 184 -23.19 14.51 -25.57
C LEU A 184 -22.04 13.61 -26.03
N SER A 185 -21.16 14.15 -26.86
CA SER A 185 -19.90 13.50 -27.21
C SER A 185 -18.90 13.73 -26.07
N VAL A 186 -18.34 12.64 -25.55
CA VAL A 186 -17.45 12.66 -24.36
C VAL A 186 -16.15 11.96 -24.67
N ILE A 187 -15.03 12.60 -24.37
CA ILE A 187 -13.69 12.06 -24.45
C ILE A 187 -12.97 12.15 -23.10
#